data_ea941d0a8b4b938e7f9ef9b23b0ff2c8
#
_entry.id   ea941d0a8b4b938e7f9ef9b23b0ff2c8
#
_cell.length_a   1.000
_cell.length_b   1.000
_cell.length_c   1.000
_cell.angle_alpha   90.00
_cell.angle_beta   90.00
_cell.angle_gamma   90.00
#
_symmetry.space_group_name_H-M   'P 1'
#
loop_
_entity.id
_entity.type
_entity.pdbx_description
1 polymer ?
#
loop_
_entity_poly.entity_id
_entity_poly.type
_entity_poly.pdbx_seq_one_letter_code
_entity_poly.pdbx_strand_id
1 'polypeptide(L)'
;VIILPILMSLGIPKVLAVGSFMMSVGAGMYLNPVLSGQFLAFFLDENGKQLITYDDPARLRWAVVGMLVQLGMVIVMTAVSLRQKKTVHAWVASAARRARPGYVPTKALIAPILPVLLLVIFKVPIILGFTLASLYAMLVCGKMKSFRGVCRTINKDFYDGVVDTAPLVGFLLMIPIFNKSAELCVPYFNALLGGIIPNSTLVISIFFAVLAPLGLFRGPFTLFGCGAATLGILKGIGFSTPYLFALMVIPSI
;
A
#
# COMPACT_ATOMS: atom_id res chain seq x y z
N VAL A 1 7.47 0.45 10.34
CA VAL A 1 7.73 0.35 11.78
C VAL A 1 8.93 1.21 12.19
N ILE A 2 10.02 1.26 11.42
CA ILE A 2 11.27 1.96 11.78
C ILE A 2 11.21 3.47 11.52
N ILE A 3 10.66 3.88 10.37
CA ILE A 3 10.68 5.28 9.89
C ILE A 3 9.88 6.20 10.82
N LEU A 4 8.68 5.76 11.23
CA LEU A 4 7.80 6.58 12.07
C LEU A 4 8.41 6.94 13.43
N PRO A 5 9.00 6.01 14.19
CA PRO A 5 9.74 6.34 15.40
C PRO A 5 10.92 7.29 15.17
N ILE A 6 11.62 7.17 14.03
CA ILE A 6 12.72 8.10 13.69
C ILE A 6 12.18 9.51 13.46
N LEU A 7 11.12 9.68 12.66
CA LEU A 7 10.49 10.99 12.43
C LEU A 7 10.03 11.63 13.74
N MET A 8 9.44 10.82 14.62
CA MET A 8 9.01 11.27 15.94
C MET A 8 10.19 11.63 16.87
N SER A 9 11.30 10.88 16.78
CA SER A 9 12.50 11.18 17.56
C SER A 9 13.20 12.48 17.12
N LEU A 10 13.06 12.85 15.84
CA LEU A 10 13.51 14.13 15.31
C LEU A 10 12.60 15.29 15.74
N GLY A 11 11.53 14.99 16.49
CA GLY A 11 10.64 16.00 17.05
C GLY A 11 9.55 16.47 16.09
N ILE A 12 9.30 15.77 14.99
CA ILE A 12 8.20 16.08 14.07
C ILE A 12 6.85 15.81 14.75
N PRO A 13 5.86 16.72 14.67
CA PRO A 13 4.54 16.51 15.24
C PRO A 13 3.92 15.19 14.75
N LYS A 14 3.27 14.45 15.65
CA LYS A 14 2.71 13.11 15.34
C LYS A 14 1.84 13.10 14.09
N VAL A 15 0.95 14.09 13.98
CA VAL A 15 0.01 14.19 12.84
C VAL A 15 0.79 14.37 11.52
N LEU A 16 1.82 15.21 11.52
CA LEU A 16 2.65 15.42 10.35
C LEU A 16 3.49 14.19 10.02
N ALA A 17 4.10 13.54 11.04
CA ALA A 17 4.90 12.35 10.85
C ALA A 17 4.08 11.18 10.29
N VAL A 18 2.90 10.93 10.86
CA VAL A 18 2.00 9.85 10.41
C VAL A 18 1.43 10.18 9.03
N GLY A 19 0.92 11.39 8.84
CA GLY A 19 0.30 11.79 7.57
C GLY A 19 1.31 11.77 6.41
N SER A 20 2.50 12.35 6.58
CA SER A 20 3.54 12.34 5.54
C SER A 20 4.05 10.93 5.27
N PHE A 21 4.19 10.09 6.30
CA PHE A 21 4.60 8.70 6.13
C PHE A 21 3.55 7.91 5.32
N MET A 22 2.28 7.98 5.71
CA MET A 22 1.19 7.27 5.02
C MET A 22 1.04 7.71 3.57
N MET A 23 1.07 9.02 3.31
CA MET A 23 1.01 9.54 1.94
C MET A 23 2.23 9.16 1.10
N SER A 24 3.44 9.13 1.68
CA SER A 24 4.64 8.70 0.96
C SER A 24 4.62 7.21 0.63
N VAL A 25 4.07 6.38 1.53
CA VAL A 25 3.85 4.96 1.27
C VAL A 25 2.83 4.78 0.14
N GLY A 26 1.69 5.50 0.20
CA GLY A 26 0.69 5.50 -0.87
C GLY A 26 1.29 5.91 -2.21
N ALA A 27 2.09 6.98 -2.25
CA ALA A 27 2.77 7.41 -3.47
C ALA A 27 3.64 6.30 -4.10
N GLY A 28 4.36 5.53 -3.27
CA GLY A 28 5.15 4.38 -3.74
C GLY A 28 4.29 3.21 -4.23
N MET A 29 3.09 3.06 -3.70
CA MET A 29 2.18 1.97 -4.08
C MET A 29 1.68 2.07 -5.53
N TYR A 30 1.55 3.26 -6.10
CA TYR A 30 1.12 3.45 -7.50
C TYR A 30 2.04 2.76 -8.52
N LEU A 31 3.34 2.70 -8.25
CA LEU A 31 4.33 2.09 -9.13
C LEU A 31 4.76 0.69 -8.66
N ASN A 32 4.19 0.19 -7.56
CA ASN A 32 4.52 -1.14 -7.05
C ASN A 32 3.91 -2.24 -7.94
N PRO A 33 4.72 -3.09 -8.61
CA PRO A 33 4.21 -4.11 -9.52
C PRO A 33 3.38 -5.19 -8.81
N VAL A 34 3.72 -5.52 -7.57
CA VAL A 34 3.00 -6.55 -6.79
C VAL A 34 1.59 -6.06 -6.42
N LEU A 35 1.49 -4.83 -5.92
CA LEU A 35 0.20 -4.24 -5.58
C LEU A 35 -0.65 -3.99 -6.83
N SER A 36 -0.02 -3.49 -7.90
CA SER A 36 -0.70 -3.32 -9.18
C SER A 36 -1.28 -4.62 -9.71
N GLY A 37 -0.55 -5.74 -9.57
CA GLY A 37 -1.05 -7.07 -9.95
C GLY A 37 -2.33 -7.46 -9.21
N GLN A 38 -2.45 -7.10 -7.92
CA GLN A 38 -3.66 -7.33 -7.15
C GLN A 38 -4.85 -6.52 -7.67
N PHE A 39 -4.64 -5.24 -8.02
CA PHE A 39 -5.70 -4.40 -8.61
C PHE A 39 -6.06 -4.84 -10.03
N LEU A 40 -5.09 -5.24 -10.84
CA LEU A 40 -5.31 -5.71 -12.21
C LEU A 40 -6.17 -6.98 -12.26
N ALA A 41 -6.15 -7.79 -11.19
CA ALA A 41 -6.99 -8.98 -11.06
C ALA A 41 -8.51 -8.68 -11.05
N PHE A 42 -8.92 -7.44 -10.78
CA PHE A 42 -10.33 -7.02 -10.90
C PHE A 42 -10.74 -6.63 -12.32
N PHE A 43 -9.76 -6.44 -13.22
CA PHE A 43 -9.98 -5.99 -14.60
C PHE A 43 -9.70 -7.15 -15.58
N LEU A 44 -10.43 -8.24 -15.39
CA LEU A 44 -10.43 -9.40 -16.29
C LEU A 44 -11.60 -9.33 -17.27
N ASP A 45 -11.39 -9.87 -18.45
CA ASP A 45 -12.44 -10.16 -19.42
C ASP A 45 -13.18 -11.46 -19.05
N GLU A 46 -14.30 -11.76 -19.72
CA GLU A 46 -15.08 -13.01 -19.53
C GLU A 46 -14.23 -14.27 -19.71
N ASN A 47 -13.18 -14.18 -20.52
CA ASN A 47 -12.22 -15.25 -20.78
C ASN A 47 -11.04 -15.30 -19.77
N GLY A 48 -11.08 -14.49 -18.70
CA GLY A 48 -10.01 -14.43 -17.71
C GLY A 48 -8.73 -13.70 -18.18
N LYS A 49 -8.77 -13.03 -19.34
CA LYS A 49 -7.65 -12.25 -19.83
C LYS A 49 -7.65 -10.84 -19.21
N GLN A 50 -6.48 -10.35 -18.83
CA GLN A 50 -6.33 -9.00 -18.29
C GLN A 50 -6.65 -7.95 -19.36
N LEU A 51 -7.59 -7.05 -19.05
CA LEU A 51 -7.99 -5.92 -19.90
C LEU A 51 -6.96 -4.78 -19.85
N ILE A 52 -6.20 -4.70 -18.78
CA ILE A 52 -5.12 -3.72 -18.57
C ILE A 52 -3.89 -4.48 -18.07
N THR A 53 -2.74 -4.23 -18.67
CA THR A 53 -1.46 -4.79 -18.24
C THR A 53 -0.67 -3.79 -17.39
N TYR A 54 0.34 -4.27 -16.66
CA TYR A 54 1.20 -3.41 -15.84
C TYR A 54 1.87 -2.30 -16.65
N ASP A 55 2.34 -2.62 -17.87
CA ASP A 55 3.08 -1.70 -18.75
C ASP A 55 2.18 -0.83 -19.63
N ASP A 56 0.86 -0.88 -19.46
CA ASP A 56 -0.08 -0.08 -20.22
C ASP A 56 0.20 1.43 -20.03
N PRO A 57 0.43 2.20 -21.12
CA PRO A 57 0.73 3.63 -21.03
C PRO A 57 -0.38 4.44 -20.34
N ALA A 58 -1.64 4.06 -20.50
CA ALA A 58 -2.76 4.73 -19.85
C ALA A 58 -2.70 4.53 -18.32
N ARG A 59 -2.44 3.29 -17.87
CA ARG A 59 -2.24 2.99 -16.47
C ARG A 59 -1.05 3.74 -15.88
N LEU A 60 0.11 3.72 -16.57
CA LEU A 60 1.33 4.39 -16.10
C LEU A 60 1.13 5.90 -15.94
N ARG A 61 0.42 6.55 -16.88
CA ARG A 61 0.09 7.99 -16.77
C ARG A 61 -0.69 8.28 -15.49
N TRP A 62 -1.74 7.53 -15.21
CA TRP A 62 -2.54 7.70 -14.00
C TRP A 62 -1.76 7.38 -12.73
N ALA A 63 -0.92 6.36 -12.74
CA ALA A 63 -0.06 6.01 -11.63
C ALA A 63 0.94 7.14 -11.31
N VAL A 64 1.59 7.70 -12.32
CA VAL A 64 2.52 8.83 -12.14
C VAL A 64 1.81 10.08 -11.67
N VAL A 65 0.65 10.41 -12.24
CA VAL A 65 -0.16 11.56 -11.80
C VAL A 65 -0.57 11.40 -10.32
N GLY A 66 -1.10 10.23 -9.93
CA GLY A 66 -1.47 9.94 -8.54
C GLY A 66 -0.27 10.06 -7.59
N MET A 67 0.87 9.49 -7.95
CA MET A 67 2.12 9.60 -7.20
C MET A 67 2.55 11.06 -7.02
N LEU A 68 2.55 11.87 -8.09
CA LEU A 68 2.94 13.28 -8.04
C LEU A 68 1.97 14.11 -7.19
N VAL A 69 0.68 13.86 -7.29
CA VAL A 69 -0.33 14.54 -6.45
C VAL A 69 -0.10 14.22 -4.98
N GLN A 70 0.11 12.96 -4.61
CA GLN A 70 0.39 12.59 -3.22
C GLN A 70 1.70 13.17 -2.69
N LEU A 71 2.78 13.15 -3.49
CA LEU A 71 4.04 13.79 -3.12
C LEU A 71 3.88 15.31 -2.97
N GLY A 72 3.10 15.95 -3.86
CA GLY A 72 2.75 17.37 -3.75
C GLY A 72 2.02 17.67 -2.44
N MET A 73 1.07 16.83 -2.04
CA MET A 73 0.35 16.95 -0.76
C MET A 73 1.30 16.84 0.45
N VAL A 74 2.28 15.92 0.41
CA VAL A 74 3.31 15.81 1.46
C VAL A 74 4.12 17.10 1.57
N ILE A 75 4.53 17.66 0.44
CA ILE A 75 5.30 18.94 0.41
C ILE A 75 4.46 20.08 0.98
N VAL A 76 3.19 20.22 0.55
CA VAL A 76 2.28 21.25 1.05
C VAL A 76 2.05 21.10 2.56
N MET A 77 1.75 19.88 3.02
CA MET A 77 1.50 19.60 4.43
C MET A 77 2.72 19.92 5.29
N THR A 78 3.92 19.58 4.81
CA THR A 78 5.19 19.90 5.47
C THR A 78 5.44 21.42 5.48
N ALA A 79 5.25 22.11 4.36
CA ALA A 79 5.42 23.56 4.26
C ALA A 79 4.47 24.34 5.18
N VAL A 80 3.20 23.94 5.23
CA VAL A 80 2.19 24.52 6.12
C VAL A 80 2.58 24.30 7.59
N SER A 81 3.02 23.09 7.94
CA SER A 81 3.44 22.78 9.31
C SER A 81 4.68 23.58 9.74
N LEU A 82 5.65 23.76 8.85
CA LEU A 82 6.83 24.59 9.10
C LEU A 82 6.47 26.06 9.30
N ARG A 83 5.53 26.59 8.51
CA ARG A 83 5.05 27.98 8.65
C ARG A 83 4.33 28.24 9.98
N GLN A 84 3.62 27.24 10.50
CA GLN A 84 2.86 27.37 11.76
C GLN A 84 3.74 27.41 13.00
N LYS A 85 5.08 27.33 12.89
CA LYS A 85 6.07 27.40 13.99
C LYS A 85 5.64 26.61 15.24
N LYS A 86 4.98 25.46 15.05
CA LYS A 86 4.60 24.61 16.19
C LYS A 86 5.89 24.11 16.83
N THR A 87 6.07 24.48 18.09
CA THR A 87 7.21 24.04 18.90
C THR A 87 7.27 22.52 18.88
N VAL A 88 8.36 22.02 18.35
CA VAL A 88 8.60 20.60 18.19
C VAL A 88 9.08 20.08 19.54
N HIS A 89 8.28 19.24 20.19
CA HIS A 89 8.66 18.62 21.46
C HIS A 89 9.26 17.24 21.21
N ALA A 90 10.56 17.12 21.40
CA ALA A 90 11.30 15.84 21.28
C ALA A 90 11.03 14.90 22.47
N TRP A 91 9.74 14.60 22.74
CA TRP A 91 9.33 13.78 23.88
C TRP A 91 9.74 12.30 23.77
N VAL A 92 9.98 11.80 22.54
CA VAL A 92 10.41 10.42 22.31
C VAL A 92 11.88 10.21 22.64
N ALA A 93 12.71 11.26 22.57
CA ALA A 93 14.12 11.18 22.93
C ALA A 93 14.33 10.77 24.41
N SER A 94 13.40 11.12 25.30
CA SER A 94 13.45 10.71 26.71
C SER A 94 13.07 9.26 26.93
N ALA A 95 12.19 8.68 26.13
CA ALA A 95 11.81 7.27 26.19
C ALA A 95 12.85 6.34 25.54
N ALA A 96 13.48 6.79 24.46
CA ALA A 96 14.55 6.04 23.77
C ALA A 96 15.82 5.86 24.61
N ARG A 97 16.09 6.76 25.56
CA ARG A 97 17.22 6.64 26.48
C ARG A 97 17.15 5.44 27.43
N ARG A 98 15.97 4.83 27.64
CA ARG A 98 15.79 3.68 28.53
C ARG A 98 16.04 2.32 27.85
N ALA A 99 15.92 2.24 26.54
CA ALA A 99 16.30 1.06 25.79
C ALA A 99 17.83 1.11 25.57
N ARG A 100 18.59 0.26 26.24
CA ARG A 100 20.01 0.06 25.89
C ARG A 100 20.04 -0.36 24.42
N PRO A 101 20.54 0.47 23.50
CA PRO A 101 20.63 0.04 22.10
C PRO A 101 21.61 -1.11 22.05
N GLY A 102 21.15 -2.30 21.67
CA GLY A 102 22.06 -3.33 21.23
C GLY A 102 22.94 -2.71 20.14
N TYR A 103 24.27 -2.89 20.25
CA TYR A 103 25.19 -2.39 19.24
C TYR A 103 24.84 -3.00 17.88
N VAL A 104 24.31 -2.18 17.00
CA VAL A 104 24.04 -2.56 15.61
C VAL A 104 25.18 -2.00 14.76
N PRO A 105 25.98 -2.83 14.10
CA PRO A 105 27.06 -2.37 13.25
C PRO A 105 26.50 -1.54 12.09
N THR A 106 27.14 -0.43 11.76
CA THR A 106 26.71 0.49 10.69
C THR A 106 26.45 -0.23 9.35
N LYS A 107 27.21 -1.30 9.07
CA LYS A 107 27.02 -2.13 7.88
C LYS A 107 25.65 -2.83 7.83
N ALA A 108 25.00 -3.08 8.98
CA ALA A 108 23.67 -3.68 9.02
C ALA A 108 22.56 -2.74 8.52
N LEU A 109 22.81 -1.41 8.49
CA LEU A 109 21.87 -0.42 7.96
C LEU A 109 21.64 -0.58 6.44
N ILE A 110 22.49 -1.29 5.73
CA ILE A 110 22.32 -1.60 4.29
C ILE A 110 21.25 -2.69 4.09
N ALA A 111 21.00 -3.55 5.08
CA ALA A 111 20.08 -4.67 4.95
C ALA A 111 18.67 -4.29 4.48
N PRO A 112 18.02 -3.21 4.93
CA PRO A 112 16.70 -2.81 4.43
C PRO A 112 16.70 -2.32 2.97
N ILE A 113 17.83 -1.83 2.47
CA ILE A 113 17.97 -1.31 1.10
C ILE A 113 18.27 -2.44 0.12
N LEU A 114 18.92 -3.51 0.59
CA LEU A 114 19.37 -4.63 -0.22
C LEU A 114 18.26 -5.30 -1.05
N PRO A 115 17.05 -5.60 -0.53
CA PRO A 115 15.98 -6.18 -1.33
C PRO A 115 15.56 -5.29 -2.49
N VAL A 116 15.51 -3.97 -2.26
CA VAL A 116 15.13 -2.99 -3.29
C VAL A 116 16.18 -2.94 -4.40
N LEU A 117 17.48 -2.92 -4.05
CA LEU A 117 18.56 -2.95 -5.02
C LEU A 117 18.55 -4.25 -5.84
N LEU A 118 18.35 -5.40 -5.19
CA LEU A 118 18.27 -6.69 -5.87
C LEU A 118 17.08 -6.76 -6.83
N LEU A 119 15.94 -6.24 -6.44
CA LEU A 119 14.74 -6.20 -7.29
C LEU A 119 14.94 -5.29 -8.50
N VAL A 120 15.43 -4.05 -8.28
CA VAL A 120 15.51 -3.03 -9.34
C VAL A 120 16.65 -3.31 -10.32
N ILE A 121 17.85 -3.66 -9.81
CA ILE A 121 19.05 -3.83 -10.63
C ILE A 121 19.11 -5.24 -11.24
N PHE A 122 18.87 -6.26 -10.42
CA PHE A 122 19.05 -7.66 -10.83
C PHE A 122 17.74 -8.37 -11.18
N LYS A 123 16.57 -7.69 -11.05
CA LYS A 123 15.23 -8.26 -11.27
C LYS A 123 14.99 -9.57 -10.52
N VAL A 124 15.61 -9.70 -9.35
CA VAL A 124 15.48 -10.87 -8.47
C VAL A 124 14.07 -10.91 -7.89
N PRO A 125 13.41 -12.09 -7.79
CA PRO A 125 12.12 -12.22 -7.13
C PRO A 125 12.14 -11.64 -5.71
N ILE A 126 11.08 -10.96 -5.33
CA ILE A 126 10.98 -10.20 -4.07
C ILE A 126 11.29 -11.07 -2.84
N ILE A 127 10.77 -12.31 -2.83
CA ILE A 127 10.97 -13.27 -1.72
C ILE A 127 12.46 -13.60 -1.57
N LEU A 128 13.15 -13.87 -2.69
CA LEU A 128 14.58 -14.18 -2.67
C LEU A 128 15.39 -12.95 -2.22
N GLY A 129 15.01 -11.74 -2.66
CA GLY A 129 15.65 -10.50 -2.23
C GLY A 129 15.56 -10.29 -0.71
N PHE A 130 14.38 -10.49 -0.11
CA PHE A 130 14.21 -10.40 1.35
C PHE A 130 14.95 -11.51 2.10
N THR A 131 14.98 -12.74 1.57
CA THR A 131 15.72 -13.86 2.17
C THR A 131 17.22 -13.56 2.21
N LEU A 132 17.79 -13.08 1.09
CA LEU A 132 19.21 -12.70 1.04
C LEU A 132 19.54 -11.54 1.98
N ALA A 133 18.66 -10.54 2.07
CA ALA A 133 18.83 -9.42 2.98
C ALA A 133 18.78 -9.85 4.44
N SER A 134 17.91 -10.79 4.80
CA SER A 134 17.82 -11.36 6.14
C SER A 134 19.07 -12.14 6.51
N LEU A 135 19.59 -12.97 5.58
CA LEU A 135 20.84 -13.69 5.76
C LEU A 135 22.03 -12.73 5.91
N TYR A 136 22.07 -11.67 5.10
CA TYR A 136 23.09 -10.62 5.22
C TYR A 136 23.02 -9.93 6.60
N ALA A 137 21.84 -9.57 7.06
CA ALA A 137 21.64 -8.95 8.36
C ALA A 137 22.14 -9.87 9.50
N MET A 138 21.82 -11.17 9.43
CA MET A 138 22.27 -12.17 10.42
C MET A 138 23.80 -12.31 10.43
N LEU A 139 24.43 -12.29 9.24
CA LEU A 139 25.91 -12.35 9.10
C LEU A 139 26.55 -11.12 9.75
N VAL A 140 26.11 -9.92 9.38
CA VAL A 140 26.70 -8.65 9.84
C VAL A 140 26.47 -8.42 11.33
N CYS A 141 25.32 -8.84 11.86
CA CYS A 141 25.01 -8.77 13.30
C CYS A 141 25.70 -9.89 14.11
N GLY A 142 26.50 -10.74 13.49
CA GLY A 142 27.25 -11.79 14.20
C GLY A 142 26.39 -12.90 14.79
N LYS A 143 25.14 -13.07 14.30
CA LYS A 143 24.21 -14.12 14.74
C LYS A 143 24.53 -15.50 14.15
N MET A 144 25.44 -15.59 13.18
CA MET A 144 25.83 -16.83 12.50
C MET A 144 27.03 -17.57 13.13
N LYS A 145 27.39 -17.25 14.37
CA LYS A 145 28.53 -17.88 15.05
C LYS A 145 28.31 -19.35 15.42
N SER A 146 27.08 -19.81 15.54
CA SER A 146 26.74 -21.19 15.88
C SER A 146 25.55 -21.64 15.06
N PHE A 147 25.65 -22.85 14.45
CA PHE A 147 24.56 -23.44 13.68
C PHE A 147 23.24 -23.53 14.47
N ARG A 148 23.35 -24.01 15.74
CA ARG A 148 22.19 -24.07 16.64
C ARG A 148 21.59 -22.68 16.92
N GLY A 149 22.44 -21.64 17.04
CA GLY A 149 22.01 -20.24 17.20
C GLY A 149 21.27 -19.69 15.97
N VAL A 150 21.77 -20.00 14.77
CA VAL A 150 21.15 -19.65 13.50
C VAL A 150 19.76 -20.26 13.38
N CYS A 151 19.64 -21.58 13.57
CA CYS A 151 18.36 -22.29 13.50
C CYS A 151 17.35 -21.74 14.52
N ARG A 152 17.79 -21.44 15.75
CA ARG A 152 16.92 -20.86 16.78
C ARG A 152 16.45 -19.47 16.39
N THR A 153 17.31 -18.63 15.85
CA THR A 153 16.95 -17.27 15.40
C THR A 153 15.97 -17.34 14.23
N ILE A 154 16.25 -18.14 13.21
CA ILE A 154 15.37 -18.32 12.05
C ILE A 154 14.00 -18.82 12.49
N ASN A 155 13.93 -19.86 13.31
CA ASN A 155 12.66 -20.38 13.81
C ASN A 155 11.86 -19.35 14.58
N LYS A 156 12.53 -18.56 15.45
CA LYS A 156 11.88 -17.52 16.21
C LYS A 156 11.35 -16.41 15.28
N ASP A 157 12.20 -15.88 14.41
CA ASP A 157 11.84 -14.79 13.52
C ASP A 157 10.74 -15.22 12.53
N PHE A 158 10.77 -16.47 12.07
CA PHE A 158 9.73 -17.04 11.24
C PHE A 158 8.39 -17.17 11.99
N TYR A 159 8.43 -17.70 13.20
CA TYR A 159 7.24 -17.84 14.05
C TYR A 159 6.62 -16.46 14.37
N ASP A 160 7.44 -15.52 14.82
CA ASP A 160 6.99 -14.16 15.13
C ASP A 160 6.41 -13.50 13.87
N GLY A 161 7.05 -13.67 12.70
CA GLY A 161 6.54 -13.17 11.43
C GLY A 161 5.21 -13.79 11.01
N VAL A 162 5.00 -15.09 11.23
CA VAL A 162 3.72 -15.76 10.96
C VAL A 162 2.62 -15.23 11.87
N VAL A 163 2.90 -15.07 13.17
CA VAL A 163 1.94 -14.54 14.15
C VAL A 163 1.55 -13.11 13.79
N ASP A 164 2.52 -12.27 13.44
CA ASP A 164 2.28 -10.87 13.08
C ASP A 164 1.48 -10.72 11.77
N THR A 165 1.68 -11.64 10.81
CA THR A 165 1.02 -11.57 9.50
C THR A 165 -0.28 -12.38 9.41
N ALA A 166 -0.54 -13.31 10.33
CA ALA A 166 -1.72 -14.17 10.29
C ALA A 166 -3.05 -13.41 10.18
N PRO A 167 -3.30 -12.31 10.93
CA PRO A 167 -4.53 -11.54 10.78
C PRO A 167 -4.68 -10.93 9.36
N LEU A 168 -3.57 -10.48 8.77
CA LEU A 168 -3.56 -9.94 7.42
C LEU A 168 -3.84 -11.03 6.39
N VAL A 169 -3.23 -12.20 6.53
CA VAL A 169 -3.47 -13.35 5.64
C VAL A 169 -4.93 -13.79 5.72
N GLY A 170 -5.50 -13.91 6.93
CA GLY A 170 -6.91 -14.22 7.12
C GLY A 170 -7.84 -13.20 6.42
N PHE A 171 -7.54 -11.93 6.57
CA PHE A 171 -8.27 -10.87 5.88
C PHE A 171 -8.16 -10.98 4.34
N LEU A 172 -6.95 -11.19 3.81
CA LEU A 172 -6.73 -11.33 2.37
C LEU A 172 -7.43 -12.57 1.78
N LEU A 173 -7.58 -13.66 2.53
CA LEU A 173 -8.32 -14.84 2.10
C LEU A 173 -9.84 -14.58 2.03
N MET A 174 -10.37 -13.70 2.87
CA MET A 174 -11.81 -13.36 2.86
C MET A 174 -12.18 -12.40 1.73
N ILE A 175 -11.25 -11.55 1.27
CA ILE A 175 -11.51 -10.56 0.21
C ILE A 175 -12.03 -11.21 -1.10
N PRO A 176 -11.39 -12.25 -1.67
CA PRO A 176 -11.89 -12.88 -2.91
C PRO A 176 -13.29 -13.46 -2.77
N ILE A 177 -13.61 -14.07 -1.62
CA ILE A 177 -14.93 -14.62 -1.33
C ILE A 177 -15.96 -13.51 -1.32
N PHE A 178 -15.67 -12.42 -0.61
CA PHE A 178 -16.55 -11.26 -0.55
C PHE A 178 -16.74 -10.60 -1.93
N ASN A 179 -15.65 -10.42 -2.69
CA ASN A 179 -15.72 -9.86 -4.03
C ASN A 179 -16.55 -10.73 -4.99
N LYS A 180 -16.39 -12.05 -4.91
CA LYS A 180 -17.19 -12.97 -5.75
C LYS A 180 -18.67 -12.92 -5.39
N SER A 181 -18.99 -12.83 -4.10
CA SER A 181 -20.37 -12.63 -3.65
C SER A 181 -20.94 -11.30 -4.15
N ALA A 182 -20.13 -10.23 -4.10
CA ALA A 182 -20.54 -8.92 -4.61
C ALA A 182 -20.78 -8.93 -6.13
N GLU A 183 -19.94 -9.61 -6.91
CA GLU A 183 -20.16 -9.81 -8.36
C GLU A 183 -21.49 -10.49 -8.67
N LEU A 184 -21.87 -11.51 -7.92
CA LEU A 184 -23.14 -12.21 -8.09
C LEU A 184 -24.35 -11.30 -7.84
N CYS A 185 -24.18 -10.25 -7.03
CA CYS A 185 -25.23 -9.26 -6.77
C CYS A 185 -25.33 -8.15 -7.83
N VAL A 186 -24.35 -8.03 -8.75
CA VAL A 186 -24.31 -6.97 -9.77
C VAL A 186 -25.58 -6.87 -10.61
N PRO A 187 -26.19 -7.99 -11.13
CA PRO A 187 -27.41 -7.89 -11.92
C PRO A 187 -28.58 -7.25 -11.15
N TYR A 188 -28.70 -7.58 -9.88
CA TYR A 188 -29.74 -7.02 -9.01
C TYR A 188 -29.51 -5.53 -8.73
N PHE A 189 -28.29 -5.14 -8.47
CA PHE A 189 -27.94 -3.74 -8.29
C PHE A 189 -28.13 -2.92 -9.58
N ASN A 190 -27.80 -3.47 -10.74
CA ASN A 190 -28.06 -2.82 -12.02
C ASN A 190 -29.53 -2.61 -12.28
N ALA A 191 -30.38 -3.58 -11.92
CA ALA A 191 -31.84 -3.42 -12.03
C ALA A 191 -32.40 -2.32 -11.13
N LEU A 192 -31.84 -2.15 -9.92
CA LEU A 192 -32.27 -1.14 -8.95
C LEU A 192 -31.69 0.25 -9.19
N LEU A 193 -30.41 0.34 -9.56
CA LEU A 193 -29.63 1.58 -9.57
C LEU A 193 -29.26 2.06 -10.97
N GLY A 194 -29.34 1.20 -12.01
CA GLY A 194 -28.91 1.54 -13.36
C GLY A 194 -29.63 2.73 -13.98
N GLY A 195 -30.87 3.02 -13.55
CA GLY A 195 -31.61 4.22 -13.97
C GLY A 195 -31.29 5.48 -13.16
N ILE A 196 -30.62 5.36 -12.02
CA ILE A 196 -30.35 6.48 -11.10
C ILE A 196 -28.92 7.00 -11.30
N ILE A 197 -28.00 6.11 -11.70
CA ILE A 197 -26.59 6.47 -11.88
C ILE A 197 -26.40 7.22 -13.20
N PRO A 198 -25.84 8.44 -13.17
CA PRO A 198 -25.65 9.24 -14.38
C PRO A 198 -24.56 8.64 -15.26
N ASN A 199 -24.77 8.65 -16.58
CA ASN A 199 -23.81 8.14 -17.58
C ASN A 199 -22.65 9.12 -17.90
N SER A 200 -22.56 10.23 -17.16
CA SER A 200 -21.53 11.25 -17.38
C SER A 200 -20.29 10.95 -16.56
N THR A 201 -19.14 10.80 -17.22
CA THR A 201 -17.83 10.60 -16.58
C THR A 201 -17.48 11.72 -15.60
N LEU A 202 -17.85 12.97 -15.94
CA LEU A 202 -17.55 14.12 -15.10
C LEU A 202 -18.36 14.08 -13.79
N VAL A 203 -19.66 13.78 -13.88
CA VAL A 203 -20.54 13.70 -12.68
C VAL A 203 -20.09 12.56 -11.76
N ILE A 204 -19.77 11.39 -12.30
CA ILE A 204 -19.26 10.27 -11.51
C ILE A 204 -17.91 10.61 -10.88
N SER A 205 -16.99 11.28 -11.59
CA SER A 205 -15.71 11.70 -11.03
C SER A 205 -15.88 12.68 -9.88
N ILE A 206 -16.77 13.67 -9.98
CA ILE A 206 -17.06 14.61 -8.90
C ILE A 206 -17.69 13.87 -7.72
N PHE A 207 -18.63 12.97 -7.98
CA PHE A 207 -19.27 12.17 -6.93
C PHE A 207 -18.23 11.34 -6.16
N PHE A 208 -17.33 10.65 -6.85
CA PHE A 208 -16.24 9.91 -6.21
C PHE A 208 -15.27 10.83 -5.47
N ALA A 209 -14.94 12.00 -6.01
CA ALA A 209 -14.08 12.97 -5.35
C ALA A 209 -14.67 13.51 -4.04
N VAL A 210 -15.98 13.84 -4.04
CA VAL A 210 -16.69 14.33 -2.84
C VAL A 210 -16.81 13.23 -1.78
N LEU A 211 -17.05 11.98 -2.20
CA LEU A 211 -17.22 10.85 -1.31
C LEU A 211 -15.90 10.10 -1.01
N ALA A 212 -14.76 10.56 -1.56
CA ALA A 212 -13.44 9.96 -1.33
C ALA A 212 -13.11 9.72 0.16
N PRO A 213 -13.48 10.62 1.11
CA PRO A 213 -13.25 10.36 2.55
C PRO A 213 -13.92 9.09 3.06
N LEU A 214 -15.05 8.66 2.47
CA LEU A 214 -15.71 7.40 2.81
C LEU A 214 -14.94 6.16 2.36
N GLY A 215 -14.00 6.32 1.44
CA GLY A 215 -13.08 5.25 1.01
C GLY A 215 -12.20 4.73 2.15
N LEU A 216 -11.94 5.53 3.19
CA LEU A 216 -11.21 5.13 4.39
C LEU A 216 -11.85 3.92 5.11
N PHE A 217 -13.15 3.74 4.97
CA PHE A 217 -13.89 2.64 5.59
C PHE A 217 -13.98 1.38 4.71
N ARG A 218 -13.18 1.28 3.65
CA ARG A 218 -13.20 0.15 2.69
C ARG A 218 -14.61 -0.19 2.19
N GLY A 219 -15.37 0.83 1.91
CA GLY A 219 -16.75 0.74 1.41
C GLY A 219 -16.82 0.54 -0.12
N PRO A 220 -17.90 1.03 -0.76
CA PRO A 220 -18.15 0.84 -2.19
C PRO A 220 -17.16 1.57 -3.11
N PHE A 221 -16.33 2.46 -2.58
CA PHE A 221 -15.35 3.24 -3.33
C PHE A 221 -13.96 2.60 -3.38
N THR A 222 -13.73 1.48 -2.69
CA THR A 222 -12.45 0.78 -2.67
C THR A 222 -12.60 -0.64 -3.18
N LEU A 223 -11.69 -1.08 -4.06
CA LEU A 223 -11.75 -2.43 -4.66
C LEU A 223 -11.66 -3.55 -3.63
N PHE A 224 -10.92 -3.34 -2.56
CA PHE A 224 -10.83 -4.31 -1.45
C PHE A 224 -11.95 -4.17 -0.40
N GLY A 225 -13.08 -3.63 -0.80
CA GLY A 225 -14.33 -3.56 -0.05
C GLY A 225 -15.49 -3.99 -0.92
N CYS A 226 -16.62 -3.27 -0.86
CA CYS A 226 -17.76 -3.47 -1.76
C CYS A 226 -17.51 -2.96 -3.20
N GLY A 227 -16.33 -2.44 -3.49
CA GLY A 227 -15.99 -1.79 -4.75
C GLY A 227 -16.02 -2.72 -5.96
N ALA A 228 -15.89 -4.05 -5.77
CA ALA A 228 -16.07 -5.01 -6.87
C ALA A 228 -17.50 -4.94 -7.44
N ALA A 229 -18.53 -4.79 -6.59
CA ALA A 229 -19.91 -4.57 -7.02
C ALA A 229 -20.07 -3.24 -7.75
N THR A 230 -19.50 -2.16 -7.19
CA THR A 230 -19.51 -0.84 -7.83
C THR A 230 -18.83 -0.86 -9.20
N LEU A 231 -17.68 -1.54 -9.31
CA LEU A 231 -16.98 -1.73 -10.57
C LEU A 231 -17.86 -2.47 -11.60
N GLY A 232 -18.53 -3.54 -11.17
CA GLY A 232 -19.45 -4.31 -12.01
C GLY A 232 -20.61 -3.45 -12.52
N ILE A 233 -21.22 -2.64 -11.66
CA ILE A 233 -22.30 -1.71 -12.02
C ILE A 233 -21.82 -0.70 -13.05
N LEU A 234 -20.69 -0.04 -12.81
CA LEU A 234 -20.14 0.97 -13.70
C LEU A 234 -19.68 0.38 -15.06
N LYS A 235 -19.16 -0.86 -15.06
CA LYS A 235 -18.91 -1.61 -16.31
C LYS A 235 -20.21 -1.88 -17.08
N GLY A 236 -21.28 -2.28 -16.38
CA GLY A 236 -22.59 -2.55 -16.99
C GLY A 236 -23.24 -1.29 -17.62
N ILE A 237 -22.95 -0.11 -17.08
CA ILE A 237 -23.40 1.18 -17.64
C ILE A 237 -22.60 1.57 -18.90
N GLY A 238 -21.40 0.96 -19.12
CA GLY A 238 -20.59 1.18 -20.32
C GLY A 238 -19.40 2.13 -20.14
N PHE A 239 -18.97 2.40 -18.92
CA PHE A 239 -17.75 3.18 -18.71
C PHE A 239 -16.50 2.44 -19.18
N SER A 240 -15.54 3.19 -19.78
CA SER A 240 -14.31 2.60 -20.31
C SER A 240 -13.41 2.04 -19.21
N THR A 241 -12.76 0.91 -19.49
CA THR A 241 -11.88 0.22 -18.54
C THR A 241 -10.74 1.09 -17.98
N PRO A 242 -10.02 1.91 -18.80
CA PRO A 242 -8.97 2.80 -18.28
C PRO A 242 -9.51 3.87 -17.32
N TYR A 243 -10.71 4.38 -17.57
CA TYR A 243 -11.37 5.33 -16.67
C TYR A 243 -11.74 4.67 -15.34
N LEU A 244 -12.36 3.50 -15.40
CA LEU A 244 -12.73 2.74 -14.20
C LEU A 244 -11.50 2.35 -13.38
N PHE A 245 -10.40 2.02 -14.03
CA PHE A 245 -9.14 1.76 -13.34
C PHE A 245 -8.68 2.98 -12.54
N ALA A 246 -8.63 4.15 -13.17
CA ALA A 246 -8.25 5.38 -12.47
C ALA A 246 -9.21 5.71 -11.31
N LEU A 247 -10.52 5.60 -11.56
CA LEU A 247 -11.56 5.95 -10.60
C LEU A 247 -11.55 5.08 -9.34
N MET A 248 -11.32 3.78 -9.49
CA MET A 248 -11.43 2.79 -8.40
C MET A 248 -10.09 2.48 -7.74
N VAL A 249 -8.98 2.56 -8.47
CA VAL A 249 -7.65 2.24 -7.92
C VAL A 249 -7.10 3.39 -7.08
N ILE A 250 -7.28 4.64 -7.51
CA ILE A 250 -6.78 5.80 -6.77
C ILE A 250 -7.31 5.85 -5.33
N PRO A 251 -8.61 5.70 -5.05
CA PRO A 251 -9.12 5.65 -3.67
C PRO A 251 -8.75 4.36 -2.92
N SER A 252 -8.32 3.32 -3.62
CA SER A 252 -7.98 2.02 -3.02
C SER A 252 -6.53 1.94 -2.54
N ILE A 253 -5.67 2.86 -2.98
CA ILE A 253 -4.27 3.02 -2.58
C ILE A 253 -4.15 3.97 -1.39
#